data_19ba01657a7ed515e750a03dc1764d57
#
_entry.id   19ba01657a7ed515e750a03dc1764d57
#
_cell.length_a   1.000
_cell.length_b   1.000
_cell.length_c   1.000
_cell.angle_alpha   90.00
_cell.angle_beta   90.00
_cell.angle_gamma   90.00
#
_symmetry.space_group_name_H-M   'P 1'
#
loop_
_entity.id
_entity.type
_entity.pdbx_description
1 polymer ?
#
loop_
_entity_poly.entity_id
_entity_poly.type
_entity_poly.pdbx_seq_one_letter_code
_entity_poly.pdbx_strand_id
1 'polypeptide(L)'
;KSAIKYVYPTDGAKSFEIEFVYKENDSNPVFVYLNEINEGSRQSKGIPVSNLLKLEKGEHIVSILPVDDYTNKYLLFMTKQGICKRTPLEEFININCNGKRALNFKEDDSLLDVEITDGNSYVLVASKDGQLCMFKEDEIRAMGRTASGVKSINLKGSEVIGVDISSHGDKVLVLSEKGLGKLSSIDDYRITHRGSSGVKTIKITEKTGSLVAMKVVKGDEDYLAITLNGTVVRSNLEQVRECGRNSIGV
;
A
#
# COMPACT_ATOMS: atom_id res chain seq x y z
N LYS A 1 -17.83 -5.88 -6.63
CA LYS A 1 -17.41 -4.84 -7.59
C LYS A 1 -16.05 -4.32 -7.14
N SER A 2 -15.00 -4.81 -7.78
CA SER A 2 -13.62 -4.39 -7.54
C SER A 2 -13.45 -2.95 -8.01
N ALA A 3 -13.09 -2.04 -7.13
CA ALA A 3 -12.68 -0.70 -7.50
C ALA A 3 -11.16 -0.69 -7.67
N ILE A 4 -10.69 -0.23 -8.83
CA ILE A 4 -9.27 0.11 -9.03
C ILE A 4 -8.97 1.23 -8.05
N LYS A 5 -8.11 0.99 -7.07
CA LYS A 5 -7.81 1.96 -6.03
C LYS A 5 -6.75 2.99 -6.40
N TYR A 6 -5.92 2.75 -7.40
CA TYR A 6 -4.81 3.64 -7.75
C TYR A 6 -4.54 3.65 -9.25
N VAL A 7 -4.40 4.84 -9.82
CA VAL A 7 -3.79 5.10 -11.11
C VAL A 7 -2.62 6.03 -10.84
N TYR A 8 -1.39 5.56 -11.05
CA TYR A 8 -0.20 6.40 -10.99
C TYR A 8 0.10 6.95 -12.38
N PRO A 9 0.32 8.26 -12.55
CA PRO A 9 0.91 8.77 -13.79
C PRO A 9 2.35 8.28 -13.86
N THR A 10 2.71 7.56 -14.90
CA THR A 10 4.10 7.27 -15.24
C THR A 10 4.64 8.43 -16.07
N ASP A 11 5.76 9.00 -15.68
CA ASP A 11 6.46 10.07 -16.42
C ASP A 11 7.14 9.53 -17.68
N GLY A 12 6.38 9.03 -18.66
CA GLY A 12 6.88 8.67 -19.99
C GLY A 12 8.02 7.65 -20.05
N ALA A 13 8.43 7.08 -18.94
CA ALA A 13 9.39 5.99 -18.91
C ALA A 13 8.70 4.71 -19.39
N LYS A 14 9.41 3.92 -20.19
CA LYS A 14 9.01 2.54 -20.51
C LYS A 14 9.10 1.71 -19.23
N SER A 15 8.13 1.86 -18.35
CA SER A 15 8.06 1.14 -17.09
C SER A 15 7.42 -0.21 -17.33
N PHE A 16 8.13 -1.27 -16.95
CA PHE A 16 7.52 -2.58 -16.76
C PHE A 16 6.69 -2.50 -15.49
N GLU A 17 5.38 -2.60 -15.60
CA GLU A 17 4.48 -2.62 -14.46
C GLU A 17 4.30 -4.03 -13.96
N ILE A 18 4.37 -4.21 -12.66
CA ILE A 18 4.20 -5.49 -11.98
C ILE A 18 2.87 -5.47 -11.27
N GLU A 19 2.06 -6.46 -11.56
CA GLU A 19 0.73 -6.58 -11.03
C GLU A 19 0.63 -7.74 -10.05
N PHE A 20 0.06 -7.48 -8.87
CA PHE A 20 -0.29 -8.52 -7.91
C PHE A 20 -1.76 -8.88 -8.08
N VAL A 21 -2.01 -10.11 -8.49
CA VAL A 21 -3.35 -10.65 -8.63
C VAL A 21 -3.69 -11.49 -7.41
N TYR A 22 -4.83 -11.21 -6.81
CA TYR A 22 -5.35 -11.95 -5.66
C TYR A 22 -6.59 -12.75 -6.05
N LYS A 23 -6.63 -14.01 -5.63
CA LYS A 23 -7.81 -14.88 -5.76
C LYS A 23 -8.61 -14.86 -4.46
N GLU A 24 -9.88 -14.51 -4.53
CA GLU A 24 -10.79 -14.52 -3.38
C GLU A 24 -10.95 -15.93 -2.75
N ASN A 25 -10.81 -16.98 -3.55
CA ASN A 25 -11.03 -18.37 -3.13
C ASN A 25 -9.73 -19.19 -2.95
N ASP A 26 -8.56 -18.62 -3.26
CA ASP A 26 -7.27 -19.27 -3.09
C ASP A 26 -6.33 -18.25 -2.45
N SER A 27 -6.03 -18.46 -1.19
CA SER A 27 -5.47 -17.46 -0.26
C SER A 27 -4.05 -16.96 -0.58
N ASN A 28 -3.48 -17.26 -1.74
CA ASN A 28 -2.09 -16.89 -2.03
C ASN A 28 -1.96 -15.90 -3.20
N PRO A 29 -1.41 -14.69 -2.97
CA PRO A 29 -1.19 -13.74 -4.03
C PRO A 29 -0.13 -14.22 -5.02
N VAL A 30 -0.37 -13.99 -6.28
CA VAL A 30 0.50 -14.32 -7.39
C VAL A 30 1.04 -13.03 -8.00
N PHE A 31 2.32 -13.03 -8.30
CA PHE A 31 3.01 -11.96 -8.98
C PHE A 31 3.01 -12.23 -10.49
N VAL A 32 2.56 -11.28 -11.29
CA VAL A 32 2.42 -11.41 -12.75
C VAL A 32 3.06 -10.21 -13.43
N TYR A 33 3.68 -10.40 -14.61
CA TYR A 33 4.11 -9.30 -15.45
C TYR A 33 2.97 -8.74 -16.29
N LEU A 34 2.89 -7.42 -16.35
CA LEU A 34 2.22 -6.69 -17.41
C LEU A 34 3.24 -6.31 -18.48
N ASN A 35 3.11 -6.88 -19.66
CA ASN A 35 3.86 -6.46 -20.83
C ASN A 35 3.09 -5.32 -21.49
N GLU A 36 3.73 -4.15 -21.54
CA GLU A 36 3.34 -2.96 -22.33
C GLU A 36 1.88 -2.54 -22.21
N ILE A 37 1.61 -1.59 -21.33
CA ILE A 37 0.39 -0.81 -21.39
C ILE A 37 0.57 0.25 -22.48
N ASN A 38 -0.26 0.19 -23.53
CA ASN A 38 -0.23 1.18 -24.59
C ASN A 38 -0.65 2.56 -24.04
N GLU A 39 0.13 3.59 -24.36
CA GLU A 39 -0.24 4.96 -24.05
C GLU A 39 -1.56 5.31 -24.75
N GLY A 40 -2.51 5.82 -23.98
CA GLY A 40 -3.83 6.22 -24.46
C GLY A 40 -4.11 7.71 -24.26
N SER A 41 -4.90 8.30 -25.16
CA SER A 41 -5.37 9.67 -24.97
C SER A 41 -6.34 9.75 -23.77
N ARG A 42 -6.54 10.95 -23.21
CA ARG A 42 -7.50 11.22 -22.12
C ARG A 42 -8.93 10.73 -22.42
N GLN A 43 -9.30 10.65 -23.68
CA GLN A 43 -10.64 10.22 -24.15
C GLN A 43 -10.69 8.75 -24.56
N SER A 44 -9.58 8.04 -24.55
CA SER A 44 -9.55 6.62 -24.90
C SER A 44 -10.29 5.78 -23.85
N LYS A 45 -10.97 4.73 -24.31
CA LYS A 45 -11.72 3.82 -23.41
C LYS A 45 -10.83 2.93 -22.56
N GLY A 46 -9.51 2.92 -22.83
CA GLY A 46 -8.57 1.98 -22.22
C GLY A 46 -8.81 0.54 -22.67
N ILE A 47 -7.99 -0.35 -22.13
CA ILE A 47 -8.07 -1.80 -22.38
C ILE A 47 -8.45 -2.48 -21.06
N PRO A 48 -9.45 -3.36 -21.03
CA PRO A 48 -9.78 -4.14 -19.85
C PRO A 48 -8.55 -4.95 -19.40
N VAL A 49 -8.25 -4.93 -18.13
CA VAL A 49 -7.10 -5.66 -17.55
C VAL A 49 -7.17 -7.15 -17.83
N SER A 50 -8.38 -7.72 -17.95
CA SER A 50 -8.60 -9.11 -18.36
C SER A 50 -8.08 -9.45 -19.75
N ASN A 51 -7.81 -8.46 -20.60
CA ASN A 51 -7.19 -8.65 -21.91
C ASN A 51 -5.65 -8.70 -21.81
N LEU A 52 -5.11 -8.12 -20.75
CA LEU A 52 -3.66 -8.08 -20.48
C LEU A 52 -3.23 -9.27 -19.61
N LEU A 53 -4.07 -9.64 -18.66
CA LEU A 53 -3.83 -10.73 -17.72
C LEU A 53 -4.93 -11.77 -17.80
N LYS A 54 -4.56 -13.05 -17.71
CA LYS A 54 -5.51 -14.15 -17.58
C LYS A 54 -6.05 -14.21 -16.15
N LEU A 55 -6.98 -13.30 -15.82
CA LEU A 55 -7.65 -13.31 -14.53
C LEU A 55 -8.76 -14.37 -14.51
N GLU A 56 -8.76 -15.21 -13.48
CA GLU A 56 -9.85 -16.13 -13.22
C GLU A 56 -10.99 -15.43 -12.47
N LYS A 57 -12.16 -16.07 -12.43
CA LYS A 57 -13.31 -15.51 -11.69
C LYS A 57 -12.99 -15.39 -10.21
N GLY A 58 -13.18 -14.18 -9.65
CA GLY A 58 -12.87 -13.87 -8.25
C GLY A 58 -11.44 -13.33 -8.02
N GLU A 59 -10.58 -13.32 -9.04
CA GLU A 59 -9.29 -12.65 -8.96
C GLU A 59 -9.42 -11.14 -9.12
N HIS A 60 -8.66 -10.39 -8.37
CA HIS A 60 -8.56 -8.94 -8.48
C HIS A 60 -7.12 -8.47 -8.21
N ILE A 61 -6.80 -7.33 -8.80
CA ILE A 61 -5.50 -6.69 -8.65
C ILE A 61 -5.46 -5.99 -7.29
N VAL A 62 -4.38 -6.19 -6.54
CA VAL A 62 -4.15 -5.54 -5.25
C VAL A 62 -3.26 -4.32 -5.40
N SER A 63 -2.17 -4.43 -6.16
CA SER A 63 -1.19 -3.37 -6.34
C SER A 63 -0.51 -3.49 -7.70
N ILE A 64 -0.15 -2.36 -8.30
CA ILE A 64 0.64 -2.26 -9.53
C ILE A 64 1.90 -1.47 -9.19
N LEU A 65 3.05 -2.03 -9.49
CA LEU A 65 4.34 -1.43 -9.16
C LEU A 65 5.19 -1.26 -10.41
N PRO A 66 5.68 -0.06 -10.73
CA PRO A 66 6.68 0.12 -11.77
C PRO A 66 8.01 -0.44 -11.29
N VAL A 67 8.66 -1.26 -12.10
CA VAL A 67 9.98 -1.83 -11.81
C VAL A 67 10.93 -1.50 -12.94
N ASP A 68 11.91 -0.67 -12.63
CA ASP A 68 12.98 -0.26 -13.54
C ASP A 68 14.29 -1.03 -13.29
N ASP A 69 14.54 -1.39 -12.02
CA ASP A 69 15.74 -2.09 -11.59
C ASP A 69 15.41 -3.06 -10.45
N TYR A 70 15.93 -4.27 -10.53
CA TYR A 70 15.73 -5.33 -9.53
C TYR A 70 16.84 -5.38 -8.46
N THR A 71 17.97 -4.70 -8.71
CA THR A 71 19.19 -4.84 -7.92
C THR A 71 19.05 -4.19 -6.55
N ASN A 72 19.37 -4.94 -5.49
CA ASN A 72 19.35 -4.45 -4.11
C ASN A 72 18.00 -3.83 -3.68
N LYS A 73 16.91 -4.26 -4.27
CA LYS A 73 15.55 -3.87 -3.91
C LYS A 73 14.78 -5.04 -3.31
N TYR A 74 13.74 -4.72 -2.57
CA TYR A 74 12.86 -5.68 -1.93
C TYR A 74 11.41 -5.35 -2.22
N LEU A 75 10.55 -6.37 -2.22
CA LEU A 75 9.12 -6.21 -2.08
C LEU A 75 8.74 -6.33 -0.61
N LEU A 76 8.14 -5.29 -0.07
CA LEU A 76 7.56 -5.26 1.26
C LEU A 76 6.06 -5.54 1.14
N PHE A 77 5.63 -6.69 1.61
CA PHE A 77 4.24 -7.11 1.64
C PHE A 77 3.62 -6.77 2.98
N MET A 78 2.36 -6.32 2.95
CA MET A 78 1.56 -6.08 4.15
C MET A 78 0.20 -6.74 4.03
N THR A 79 -0.22 -7.48 5.06
CA THR A 79 -1.54 -8.08 5.13
C THR A 79 -2.49 -7.27 6.01
N LYS A 80 -3.79 -7.48 5.87
CA LYS A 80 -4.81 -6.82 6.70
C LYS A 80 -4.69 -7.18 8.18
N GLN A 81 -4.21 -8.38 8.51
CA GLN A 81 -3.97 -8.80 9.88
C GLN A 81 -2.60 -8.38 10.44
N GLY A 82 -1.88 -7.51 9.71
CA GLY A 82 -0.64 -6.91 10.19
C GLY A 82 0.58 -7.84 10.10
N ILE A 83 0.55 -8.80 9.21
CA ILE A 83 1.73 -9.59 8.87
C ILE A 83 2.48 -8.88 7.76
N CYS A 84 3.77 -8.68 7.93
CA CYS A 84 4.65 -8.11 6.91
C CYS A 84 5.77 -9.08 6.52
N LYS A 85 6.21 -8.94 5.28
CA LYS A 85 7.29 -9.75 4.72
C LYS A 85 8.13 -8.91 3.76
N ARG A 86 9.44 -9.13 3.78
CA ARG A 86 10.37 -8.53 2.82
C ARG A 86 11.03 -9.65 2.01
N THR A 87 10.90 -9.58 0.67
CA THR A 87 11.49 -10.54 -0.26
C THR A 87 12.38 -9.81 -1.26
N PRO A 88 13.63 -10.26 -1.52
CA PRO A 88 14.44 -9.66 -2.56
C PRO A 88 13.70 -9.61 -3.90
N LEU A 89 13.70 -8.47 -4.56
CA LEU A 89 13.00 -8.27 -5.83
C LEU A 89 13.56 -9.16 -6.93
N GLU A 90 14.84 -9.50 -6.85
CA GLU A 90 15.53 -10.41 -7.78
C GLU A 90 14.90 -11.80 -7.84
N GLU A 91 14.22 -12.27 -6.78
CA GLU A 91 13.50 -13.55 -6.82
C GLU A 91 12.34 -13.58 -7.82
N PHE A 92 11.97 -12.43 -8.36
CA PHE A 92 10.87 -12.26 -9.30
C PHE A 92 11.32 -11.95 -10.75
N ILE A 93 12.62 -11.94 -11.06
CA ILE A 93 13.13 -11.65 -12.41
C ILE A 93 12.57 -12.59 -13.48
N ASN A 94 12.44 -13.89 -13.18
CA ASN A 94 11.94 -14.88 -14.13
C ASN A 94 10.53 -15.33 -13.73
N ILE A 95 9.51 -14.80 -14.38
CA ILE A 95 8.11 -15.12 -14.09
C ILE A 95 7.51 -15.86 -15.29
N ASN A 96 6.83 -16.97 -15.02
CA ASN A 96 6.05 -17.69 -16.02
C ASN A 96 4.71 -16.97 -16.25
N CYS A 97 4.05 -17.26 -17.38
CA CYS A 97 2.74 -16.69 -17.72
C CYS A 97 1.65 -16.92 -16.64
N ASN A 98 1.81 -17.95 -15.80
CA ASN A 98 0.91 -18.23 -14.68
C ASN A 98 1.31 -17.50 -13.39
N GLY A 99 2.31 -16.61 -13.44
CA GLY A 99 2.83 -15.89 -12.30
C GLY A 99 3.67 -16.73 -11.34
N LYS A 100 4.13 -16.08 -10.27
CA LYS A 100 4.87 -16.71 -9.16
C LYS A 100 4.17 -16.41 -7.85
N ARG A 101 4.01 -17.44 -7.02
CA ARG A 101 3.54 -17.25 -5.64
C ARG A 101 4.49 -16.31 -4.89
N ALA A 102 3.92 -15.29 -4.27
CA ALA A 102 4.68 -14.24 -3.59
C ALA A 102 4.60 -14.31 -2.06
N LEU A 103 3.54 -14.87 -1.50
CA LEU A 103 3.29 -14.94 -0.07
C LEU A 103 2.43 -16.16 0.24
N ASN A 104 2.62 -16.77 1.43
CA ASN A 104 1.68 -17.72 1.99
C ASN A 104 0.93 -17.04 3.14
N PHE A 105 -0.39 -16.98 3.04
CA PHE A 105 -1.23 -16.46 4.11
C PHE A 105 -1.38 -17.47 5.26
N LYS A 106 -1.61 -16.92 6.46
CA LYS A 106 -2.29 -17.63 7.52
C LYS A 106 -3.80 -17.62 7.25
N GLU A 107 -4.54 -18.50 7.91
CA GLU A 107 -5.99 -18.55 7.77
C GLU A 107 -6.64 -17.19 7.98
N ASP A 108 -7.63 -16.86 7.15
CA ASP A 108 -8.47 -15.65 7.21
C ASP A 108 -7.70 -14.31 7.04
N ASP A 109 -6.54 -14.30 6.41
CA ASP A 109 -5.81 -13.07 6.09
C ASP A 109 -5.86 -12.76 4.59
N SER A 110 -5.57 -11.52 4.23
CA SER A 110 -5.52 -11.05 2.83
C SER A 110 -4.44 -10.01 2.63
N LEU A 111 -3.89 -9.95 1.41
CA LEU A 111 -2.92 -8.92 1.05
C LEU A 111 -3.59 -7.54 1.05
N LEU A 112 -2.99 -6.58 1.74
CA LEU A 112 -3.44 -5.20 1.77
C LEU A 112 -2.73 -4.37 0.72
N ASP A 113 -1.40 -4.42 0.71
CA ASP A 113 -0.57 -3.62 -0.19
C ASP A 113 0.84 -4.20 -0.31
N VAL A 114 1.58 -3.74 -1.33
CA VAL A 114 2.98 -4.08 -1.57
C VAL A 114 3.73 -2.82 -1.96
N GLU A 115 4.93 -2.63 -1.40
CA GLU A 115 5.82 -1.50 -1.69
C GLU A 115 7.18 -2.01 -2.16
N ILE A 116 7.84 -1.25 -3.05
CA ILE A 116 9.25 -1.49 -3.41
C ILE A 116 10.13 -0.67 -2.46
N THR A 117 11.15 -1.29 -1.88
CA THR A 117 12.05 -0.62 -0.95
C THR A 117 13.50 -1.02 -1.19
N ASP A 118 14.45 -0.17 -0.76
CA ASP A 118 15.88 -0.40 -0.82
C ASP A 118 16.46 -1.07 0.44
N GLY A 119 15.62 -1.37 1.44
CA GLY A 119 16.02 -2.02 2.67
C GLY A 119 16.46 -1.08 3.80
N ASN A 120 16.51 0.23 3.58
CA ASN A 120 17.04 1.22 4.53
C ASN A 120 15.98 2.18 5.09
N SER A 121 14.73 2.01 4.72
CA SER A 121 13.63 2.90 5.12
C SER A 121 13.08 2.57 6.50
N TYR A 122 12.28 3.48 7.05
CA TYR A 122 11.34 3.14 8.10
C TYR A 122 10.03 2.70 7.48
N VAL A 123 9.41 1.68 8.05
CA VAL A 123 8.09 1.18 7.66
C VAL A 123 7.05 1.81 8.58
N LEU A 124 6.02 2.40 7.98
CA LEU A 124 4.88 2.98 8.68
C LEU A 124 3.66 2.10 8.42
N VAL A 125 3.01 1.66 9.48
CA VAL A 125 1.82 0.78 9.41
C VAL A 125 0.70 1.40 10.22
N ALA A 126 -0.42 1.68 9.57
CA ALA A 126 -1.58 2.28 10.22
C ALA A 126 -2.74 1.31 10.34
N SER A 127 -3.43 1.35 11.48
CA SER A 127 -4.60 0.54 11.77
C SER A 127 -5.89 1.34 11.74
N LYS A 128 -6.99 0.68 11.49
CA LYS A 128 -8.34 1.25 11.36
C LYS A 128 -8.78 2.04 12.58
N ASP A 129 -8.31 1.68 13.77
CA ASP A 129 -8.57 2.36 15.04
C ASP A 129 -7.65 3.58 15.28
N GLY A 130 -6.90 4.02 14.25
CA GLY A 130 -6.13 5.26 14.27
C GLY A 130 -4.78 5.17 14.97
N GLN A 131 -4.18 3.98 15.08
CA GLN A 131 -2.81 3.79 15.54
C GLN A 131 -1.86 3.75 14.35
N LEU A 132 -0.61 4.19 14.54
CA LEU A 132 0.47 4.07 13.57
C LEU A 132 1.73 3.57 14.28
N CYS A 133 2.28 2.48 13.75
CA CYS A 133 3.56 1.93 14.18
C CYS A 133 4.61 2.28 13.14
N MET A 134 5.73 2.90 13.58
CA MET A 134 6.88 3.20 12.74
C MET A 134 8.10 2.46 13.28
N PHE A 135 8.76 1.66 12.45
CA PHE A 135 9.91 0.84 12.83
C PHE A 135 10.91 0.72 11.67
N LYS A 136 12.14 0.33 11.98
CA LYS A 136 13.18 0.14 10.97
C LYS A 136 12.86 -1.07 10.10
N GLU A 137 13.03 -0.92 8.80
CA GLU A 137 12.79 -2.00 7.83
C GLU A 137 13.70 -3.21 8.06
N ASP A 138 14.92 -3.02 8.56
CA ASP A 138 15.87 -4.10 8.85
C ASP A 138 15.40 -5.07 9.95
N GLU A 139 14.41 -4.67 10.76
CA GLU A 139 13.74 -5.58 11.69
C GLU A 139 12.92 -6.68 10.97
N ILE A 140 12.63 -6.50 9.67
CA ILE A 140 12.04 -7.54 8.82
C ILE A 140 13.19 -8.19 8.05
N ARG A 141 13.65 -9.35 8.51
CA ARG A 141 14.66 -10.09 7.73
C ARG A 141 14.15 -10.42 6.33
N ALA A 142 15.03 -10.42 5.34
CA ALA A 142 14.69 -10.90 4.00
C ALA A 142 14.28 -12.38 4.05
N MET A 143 13.20 -12.71 3.38
CA MET A 143 12.59 -14.05 3.35
C MET A 143 12.24 -14.43 1.92
N GLY A 144 12.30 -15.72 1.63
CA GLY A 144 11.88 -16.26 0.34
C GLY A 144 10.38 -16.10 0.08
N ARG A 145 9.99 -16.27 -1.18
CA ARG A 145 8.62 -16.05 -1.69
C ARG A 145 7.53 -16.80 -0.92
N THR A 146 7.79 -18.02 -0.48
CA THR A 146 6.80 -18.88 0.20
C THR A 146 6.69 -18.67 1.71
N ALA A 147 7.47 -17.76 2.30
CA ALA A 147 7.38 -17.45 3.72
C ALA A 147 6.09 -16.68 4.04
N SER A 148 5.54 -16.88 5.24
CA SER A 148 4.31 -16.20 5.70
C SER A 148 4.56 -14.82 6.31
N GLY A 149 5.80 -14.48 6.65
CA GLY A 149 6.13 -13.17 7.23
C GLY A 149 6.10 -13.13 8.76
N VAL A 150 6.18 -11.91 9.29
CA VAL A 150 6.26 -11.59 10.72
C VAL A 150 5.26 -10.49 11.09
N LYS A 151 4.95 -10.39 12.38
CA LYS A 151 4.02 -9.36 12.89
C LYS A 151 4.65 -7.96 12.76
N SER A 152 3.93 -7.02 12.15
CA SER A 152 4.32 -5.60 12.00
C SER A 152 3.81 -4.70 13.12
N ILE A 153 2.54 -4.85 13.47
CA ILE A 153 1.83 -4.04 14.48
C ILE A 153 0.97 -4.92 15.38
N ASN A 154 0.73 -4.48 16.61
CA ASN A 154 -0.23 -5.11 17.52
C ASN A 154 -1.60 -4.47 17.37
N LEU A 155 -2.48 -5.12 16.63
CA LEU A 155 -3.79 -4.60 16.23
C LEU A 155 -4.84 -4.62 17.33
N LYS A 156 -4.70 -5.49 18.36
CA LYS A 156 -5.70 -5.62 19.45
C LYS A 156 -7.14 -5.82 18.94
N GLY A 157 -7.31 -6.57 17.85
CA GLY A 157 -8.61 -6.84 17.23
C GLY A 157 -9.00 -5.87 16.10
N SER A 158 -8.16 -4.87 15.79
CA SER A 158 -8.31 -4.01 14.62
C SER A 158 -7.70 -4.64 13.35
N GLU A 159 -7.71 -3.92 12.25
CA GLU A 159 -7.07 -4.32 10.99
C GLU A 159 -6.13 -3.21 10.48
N VAL A 160 -5.14 -3.57 9.67
CA VAL A 160 -4.28 -2.63 8.97
C VAL A 160 -5.06 -2.02 7.80
N ILE A 161 -4.95 -0.70 7.63
CA ILE A 161 -5.57 0.05 6.52
C ILE A 161 -4.56 0.68 5.57
N GLY A 162 -3.31 0.76 5.96
CA GLY A 162 -2.26 1.34 5.13
C GLY A 162 -0.86 0.95 5.59
N VAL A 163 0.02 0.85 4.63
CA VAL A 163 1.46 0.69 4.80
C VAL A 163 2.16 1.67 3.86
N ASP A 164 3.28 2.21 4.30
CA ASP A 164 4.14 3.04 3.47
C ASP A 164 5.57 3.08 4.04
N ILE A 165 6.49 3.70 3.34
CA ILE A 165 7.90 3.81 3.71
C ILE A 165 8.36 5.26 3.78
N SER A 166 9.30 5.55 4.68
CA SER A 166 9.79 6.91 4.94
C SER A 166 10.52 7.56 3.76
N SER A 167 10.98 6.78 2.78
CA SER A 167 11.63 7.33 1.58
C SER A 167 10.66 8.08 0.64
N HIS A 168 9.36 7.92 0.80
CA HIS A 168 8.36 8.60 -0.03
C HIS A 168 8.12 10.07 0.36
N GLY A 169 8.50 10.48 1.57
CA GLY A 169 8.34 11.86 2.01
C GLY A 169 8.62 12.09 3.49
N ASP A 170 8.35 13.29 3.94
CA ASP A 170 8.56 13.75 5.32
C ASP A 170 7.24 14.03 6.07
N LYS A 171 6.10 13.80 5.42
CA LYS A 171 4.76 14.00 5.98
C LYS A 171 3.92 12.74 5.89
N VAL A 172 3.01 12.60 6.82
CA VAL A 172 2.04 11.51 6.88
C VAL A 172 0.65 12.09 6.62
N LEU A 173 0.07 11.73 5.48
CA LEU A 173 -1.33 12.00 5.14
C LEU A 173 -2.21 10.91 5.75
N VAL A 174 -3.25 11.31 6.45
CA VAL A 174 -4.30 10.41 6.93
C VAL A 174 -5.67 10.90 6.53
N LEU A 175 -6.56 9.97 6.21
CA LEU A 175 -7.95 10.25 5.83
C LEU A 175 -8.88 9.30 6.57
N SER A 176 -9.93 9.85 7.13
CA SER A 176 -10.97 9.10 7.86
C SER A 176 -12.18 8.81 6.99
N GLU A 177 -12.98 7.85 7.43
CA GLU A 177 -14.20 7.37 6.77
C GLU A 177 -15.20 8.50 6.44
N LYS A 178 -15.31 9.50 7.32
CA LYS A 178 -16.21 10.64 7.14
C LYS A 178 -15.56 11.86 6.45
N GLY A 179 -14.42 11.65 5.79
CA GLY A 179 -13.78 12.65 4.95
C GLY A 179 -12.90 13.65 5.67
N LEU A 180 -12.67 13.49 6.98
CA LEU A 180 -11.72 14.33 7.71
C LEU A 180 -10.30 13.81 7.48
N GLY A 181 -9.40 14.71 7.10
CA GLY A 181 -8.01 14.38 6.82
C GLY A 181 -7.05 15.44 7.34
N LYS A 182 -5.76 15.11 7.32
CA LYS A 182 -4.68 16.01 7.71
C LYS A 182 -3.33 15.51 7.26
N LEU A 183 -2.37 16.41 7.25
CA LEU A 183 -0.95 16.12 7.24
C LEU A 183 -0.37 16.21 8.66
N SER A 184 0.61 15.40 8.96
CA SER A 184 1.44 15.49 10.17
C SER A 184 2.90 15.27 9.79
N SER A 185 3.85 15.93 10.47
CA SER A 185 5.27 15.63 10.25
C SER A 185 5.57 14.18 10.60
N ILE A 186 6.41 13.51 9.82
CA ILE A 186 6.88 12.16 10.12
C ILE A 186 7.66 12.13 11.45
N ASP A 187 8.30 13.23 11.84
CA ASP A 187 9.05 13.38 13.10
C ASP A 187 8.16 13.37 14.34
N ASP A 188 6.85 13.60 14.19
CA ASP A 188 5.88 13.44 15.28
C ASP A 188 5.72 11.97 15.73
N TYR A 189 6.20 11.02 14.92
CA TYR A 189 6.06 9.60 15.17
C TYR A 189 7.36 9.02 15.72
N ARG A 190 7.33 8.56 16.97
CA ARG A 190 8.48 7.89 17.53
C ARG A 190 8.76 6.57 16.82
N ILE A 191 10.03 6.29 16.59
CA ILE A 191 10.48 4.99 16.11
C ILE A 191 10.28 3.97 17.25
N THR A 192 9.61 2.87 16.93
CA THR A 192 9.34 1.76 17.85
C THR A 192 9.88 0.47 17.26
N HIS A 193 9.69 -0.66 17.93
CA HIS A 193 9.93 -1.97 17.35
C HIS A 193 8.69 -2.48 16.61
N ARG A 194 8.89 -3.30 15.56
CA ARG A 194 7.78 -4.00 14.92
C ARG A 194 6.99 -4.83 15.95
N GLY A 195 5.69 -4.98 15.73
CA GLY A 195 4.82 -5.68 16.66
C GLY A 195 4.39 -4.86 17.88
N SER A 196 4.80 -3.58 17.99
CA SER A 196 4.28 -2.65 18.98
C SER A 196 2.85 -2.18 18.62
N SER A 197 2.15 -1.56 19.58
CA SER A 197 0.82 -0.96 19.32
C SER A 197 0.89 0.40 18.59
N GLY A 198 2.11 0.91 18.39
CA GLY A 198 2.29 2.23 17.77
C GLY A 198 1.86 3.40 18.64
N VAL A 199 1.60 4.52 17.98
CA VAL A 199 1.11 5.77 18.57
C VAL A 199 -0.12 6.24 17.81
N LYS A 200 -0.95 7.05 18.48
CA LYS A 200 -2.15 7.58 17.85
C LYS A 200 -1.79 8.54 16.71
N THR A 201 -2.32 8.29 15.50
CA THR A 201 -2.15 9.16 14.34
C THR A 201 -3.35 10.05 14.06
N ILE A 202 -4.54 9.62 14.46
CA ILE A 202 -5.77 10.41 14.40
C ILE A 202 -6.64 10.06 15.60
N LYS A 203 -7.41 11.01 16.10
CA LYS A 203 -8.39 10.75 17.15
C LYS A 203 -9.68 10.24 16.52
N ILE A 204 -9.98 8.95 16.71
CA ILE A 204 -11.23 8.33 16.26
C ILE A 204 -12.38 8.80 17.16
N THR A 205 -13.42 9.33 16.54
CA THR A 205 -14.64 9.85 17.17
C THR A 205 -15.84 9.55 16.26
N GLU A 206 -17.05 9.83 16.71
CA GLU A 206 -18.24 9.75 15.86
C GLU A 206 -18.15 10.68 14.63
N LYS A 207 -17.42 11.82 14.72
CA LYS A 207 -17.22 12.75 13.62
C LYS A 207 -16.24 12.23 12.56
N THR A 208 -15.20 11.52 12.98
CA THR A 208 -14.19 10.99 12.05
C THR A 208 -14.62 9.67 11.41
N GLY A 209 -15.31 8.83 12.17
CA GLY A 209 -15.37 7.40 11.82
C GLY A 209 -13.97 6.76 11.91
N SER A 210 -13.81 5.61 11.31
CA SER A 210 -12.55 4.86 11.27
C SER A 210 -11.50 5.53 10.38
N LEU A 211 -10.21 5.23 10.60
CA LEU A 211 -9.15 5.56 9.64
C LEU A 211 -9.30 4.67 8.39
N VAL A 212 -9.21 5.25 7.20
CA VAL A 212 -9.38 4.53 5.93
C VAL A 212 -8.19 4.62 5.00
N ALA A 213 -7.33 5.63 5.16
CA ALA A 213 -6.12 5.76 4.36
C ALA A 213 -4.98 6.41 5.16
N MET A 214 -3.76 5.95 4.86
CA MET A 214 -2.51 6.54 5.32
C MET A 214 -1.48 6.42 4.21
N LYS A 215 -0.79 7.54 3.90
CA LYS A 215 0.33 7.57 2.95
C LYS A 215 1.41 8.53 3.45
N VAL A 216 2.66 8.20 3.13
CA VAL A 216 3.81 9.08 3.30
C VAL A 216 3.94 9.94 2.05
N VAL A 217 4.05 11.26 2.21
CA VAL A 217 4.02 12.23 1.12
C VAL A 217 5.01 13.35 1.36
N LYS A 218 5.38 14.09 0.32
CA LYS A 218 6.21 15.30 0.42
C LYS A 218 5.40 16.54 0.79
N GLY A 219 4.12 16.57 0.40
CA GLY A 219 3.18 17.64 0.72
C GLY A 219 2.96 18.66 -0.37
N ASP A 220 3.59 18.50 -1.53
CA ASP A 220 3.43 19.31 -2.75
C ASP A 220 2.73 18.55 -3.89
N GLU A 221 2.39 17.28 -3.64
CA GLU A 221 1.75 16.43 -4.64
C GLU A 221 0.23 16.67 -4.71
N ASP A 222 -0.36 16.26 -5.83
CA ASP A 222 -1.80 16.10 -5.94
C ASP A 222 -2.26 14.75 -5.36
N TYR A 223 -3.43 14.73 -4.78
CA TYR A 223 -4.07 13.49 -4.34
C TYR A 223 -5.42 13.31 -5.02
N LEU A 224 -5.82 12.05 -5.18
CA LEU A 224 -7.14 11.64 -5.63
C LEU A 224 -7.90 11.00 -4.48
N ALA A 225 -9.02 11.58 -4.09
CA ALA A 225 -9.96 10.95 -3.16
C ALA A 225 -11.12 10.35 -3.94
N ILE A 226 -11.36 9.06 -3.73
CA ILE A 226 -12.41 8.31 -4.42
C ILE A 226 -13.38 7.76 -3.38
N THR A 227 -14.64 8.15 -3.49
CA THR A 227 -15.70 7.65 -2.61
C THR A 227 -16.20 6.28 -3.07
N LEU A 228 -16.88 5.55 -2.18
CA LEU A 228 -17.52 4.27 -2.52
C LEU A 228 -18.54 4.38 -3.66
N ASN A 229 -19.13 5.57 -3.83
CA ASN A 229 -20.08 5.82 -4.91
C ASN A 229 -19.41 6.23 -6.24
N GLY A 230 -18.08 6.20 -6.31
CA GLY A 230 -17.32 6.51 -7.51
C GLY A 230 -17.12 8.01 -7.78
N THR A 231 -17.43 8.88 -6.81
CA THR A 231 -17.06 10.31 -6.92
C THR A 231 -15.57 10.47 -6.72
N VAL A 232 -14.91 11.14 -7.66
CA VAL A 232 -13.47 11.39 -7.66
C VAL A 232 -13.23 12.89 -7.46
N VAL A 233 -12.41 13.21 -6.47
CA VAL A 233 -11.91 14.57 -6.21
C VAL A 233 -10.40 14.57 -6.35
N ARG A 234 -9.87 15.47 -7.18
CA ARG A 234 -8.44 15.78 -7.25
C ARG A 234 -8.18 17.10 -6.54
N SER A 235 -7.21 17.12 -5.66
CA SER A 235 -6.79 18.32 -4.95
C SER A 235 -5.30 18.26 -4.66
N ASN A 236 -4.70 19.41 -4.34
CA ASN A 236 -3.29 19.51 -4.01
C ASN A 236 -3.10 19.41 -2.49
N LEU A 237 -2.04 18.71 -2.05
CA LEU A 237 -1.73 18.50 -0.64
C LEU A 237 -1.35 19.78 0.11
N GLU A 238 -0.89 20.83 -0.58
CA GLU A 238 -0.63 22.15 0.03
C GLU A 238 -1.88 22.77 0.67
N GLN A 239 -3.08 22.36 0.19
CA GLN A 239 -4.36 22.81 0.74
C GLN A 239 -4.79 22.01 1.98
N VAL A 240 -4.12 20.89 2.26
CA VAL A 240 -4.43 20.06 3.43
C VAL A 240 -3.70 20.61 4.64
N ARG A 241 -4.47 20.88 5.70
CA ARG A 241 -3.91 21.44 6.92
C ARG A 241 -2.92 20.48 7.58
N GLU A 242 -1.73 21.00 7.87
CA GLU A 242 -0.77 20.31 8.72
C GLU A 242 -1.12 20.54 10.20
N CYS A 243 -1.19 19.48 10.98
CA CYS A 243 -1.48 19.53 12.41
C CYS A 243 -0.95 18.28 13.13
N GLY A 244 -0.77 18.42 14.44
CA GLY A 244 -0.22 17.35 15.26
C GLY A 244 -0.98 16.04 15.15
N ARG A 245 -0.28 14.93 15.28
CA ARG A 245 -0.78 13.54 15.08
C ARG A 245 -2.04 13.19 15.88
N ASN A 246 -2.28 13.80 17.05
CA ASN A 246 -3.45 13.52 17.90
C ASN A 246 -4.72 14.29 17.52
N SER A 247 -4.68 15.17 16.51
CA SER A 247 -5.86 15.94 16.09
C SER A 247 -6.85 15.07 15.29
N ILE A 248 -8.07 15.58 15.11
CA ILE A 248 -9.11 14.92 14.31
C ILE A 248 -9.00 15.25 12.82
N GLY A 249 -8.14 16.19 12.44
CA GLY A 249 -8.07 16.70 11.07
C GLY A 249 -9.15 17.73 10.75
N VAL A 250 -9.26 18.08 9.49
CA VAL A 250 -10.23 19.02 8.90
C VAL A 250 -10.97 18.37 7.76
#